data_98714651120dc6c7e340ddc8af118771
#
_entry.id   98714651120dc6c7e340ddc8af118771
#
_cell.length_a   1.000
_cell.length_b   1.000
_cell.length_c   1.000
_cell.angle_alpha   90.00
_cell.angle_beta   90.00
_cell.angle_gamma   90.00
#
_symmetry.space_group_name_H-M   'P 1'
#
loop_
_entity.id
_entity.type
_entity.pdbx_description
1 polymer ?
#
loop_
_entity_poly.entity_id
_entity_poly.type
_entity_poly.pdbx_seq_one_letter_code
_entity_poly.pdbx_strand_id
1 'polypeptide(L)'
;VLIILPAPLDNSELEEKIKTADSIAIIKIGRHFNRIKELLKRKGLIQNARYIERATMQTQKIIDIEKVDAKSAPYFSMILIHSREKAWL
;
A
#
# COMPACT_ATOMS: atom_id res chain seq x y z
N VAL A 1 5.80 -1.10 15.27
CA VAL A 1 4.33 -1.23 15.36
C VAL A 1 3.73 -1.28 13.96
N LEU A 2 2.94 -2.31 13.69
CA LEU A 2 2.21 -2.43 12.43
C LEU A 2 0.81 -1.82 12.59
N ILE A 3 0.44 -0.94 11.65
CA ILE A 3 -0.90 -0.37 11.60
C ILE A 3 -1.59 -0.85 10.32
N ILE A 4 -2.85 -1.29 10.44
CA ILE A 4 -3.66 -1.71 9.30
C ILE A 4 -4.70 -0.63 9.02
N LEU A 5 -4.71 -0.11 7.78
CA LEU A 5 -5.60 0.97 7.37
C LEU A 5 -6.44 0.57 6.16
N PRO A 6 -7.74 0.88 6.14
CA PRO A 6 -8.54 0.67 4.93
C PRO A 6 -8.30 1.81 3.92
N ALA A 7 -8.19 1.46 2.65
CA ALA A 7 -7.94 2.43 1.60
C ALA A 7 -9.01 3.55 1.49
N PRO A 8 -10.30 3.29 1.77
CA PRO A 8 -11.33 4.33 1.70
C PRO A 8 -11.16 5.52 2.65
N LEU A 9 -10.27 5.45 3.64
CA LEU A 9 -9.98 6.62 4.47
C LEU A 9 -9.51 7.79 3.59
N ASP A 10 -9.80 9.02 4.02
CA ASP A 10 -9.35 10.17 3.25
C ASP A 10 -7.83 10.37 3.38
N ASN A 11 -7.28 11.17 2.46
CA ASN A 11 -5.82 11.33 2.38
C ASN A 11 -5.22 11.94 3.64
N SER A 12 -5.91 12.86 4.29
CA SER A 12 -5.34 13.49 5.48
C SER A 12 -5.19 12.50 6.63
N GLU A 13 -6.16 11.60 6.79
CA GLU A 13 -6.08 10.56 7.82
C GLU A 13 -4.99 9.54 7.50
N LEU A 14 -4.88 9.13 6.23
CA LEU A 14 -3.83 8.21 5.80
C LEU A 14 -2.46 8.81 6.03
N GLU A 15 -2.26 10.07 5.65
CA GLU A 15 -0.97 10.76 5.83
C GLU A 15 -0.57 10.83 7.29
N GLU A 16 -1.51 11.16 8.16
CA GLU A 16 -1.22 11.27 9.58
C GLU A 16 -0.77 9.94 10.17
N LYS A 17 -1.48 8.86 9.82
CA LYS A 17 -1.13 7.52 10.31
C LYS A 17 0.21 7.04 9.76
N ILE A 18 0.49 7.33 8.50
CA ILE A 18 1.75 6.94 7.86
C ILE A 18 2.95 7.59 8.55
N LYS A 19 2.80 8.82 9.05
CA LYS A 19 3.89 9.52 9.74
C LYS A 19 4.30 8.85 11.04
N THR A 20 3.39 8.17 11.70
CA THR A 20 3.61 7.68 13.07
C THR A 20 3.94 6.20 13.16
N ALA A 21 3.81 5.45 12.07
CA ALA A 21 3.97 3.99 12.09
C ALA A 21 5.25 3.55 11.41
N ASP A 22 5.86 2.48 11.91
CA ASP A 22 7.02 1.85 11.29
C ASP A 22 6.62 0.99 10.11
N SER A 23 5.49 0.32 10.21
CA SER A 23 4.96 -0.57 9.18
C SER A 23 3.47 -0.34 9.03
N ILE A 24 3.01 -0.31 7.78
CA ILE A 24 1.60 -0.04 7.47
C ILE A 24 1.13 -1.04 6.42
N ALA A 25 -0.05 -1.60 6.65
CA ALA A 25 -0.74 -2.39 5.64
C ALA A 25 -2.00 -1.64 5.24
N ILE A 26 -2.10 -1.23 3.97
CA ILE A 26 -3.32 -0.60 3.45
C ILE A 26 -4.09 -1.69 2.72
N ILE A 27 -5.30 -1.96 3.18
CA ILE A 27 -6.16 -3.03 2.65
C ILE A 27 -7.34 -2.44 1.88
N LYS A 28 -8.08 -3.29 1.18
CA LYS A 28 -9.26 -2.90 0.40
C LYS A 28 -8.91 -1.88 -0.68
N ILE A 29 -7.83 -2.15 -1.39
CA ILE A 29 -7.26 -1.20 -2.35
C ILE A 29 -8.19 -0.93 -3.52
N GLY A 30 -8.51 -1.96 -4.33
CA GLY A 30 -9.42 -1.84 -5.46
C GLY A 30 -9.25 -0.53 -6.23
N ARG A 31 -10.36 0.18 -6.42
CA ARG A 31 -10.39 1.44 -7.18
C ARG A 31 -9.58 2.58 -6.53
N HIS A 32 -9.16 2.40 -5.29
CA HIS A 32 -8.39 3.43 -4.58
C HIS A 32 -6.90 3.40 -4.92
N PHE A 33 -6.47 2.45 -5.76
CA PHE A 33 -5.06 2.23 -6.02
C PHE A 33 -4.32 3.49 -6.48
N ASN A 34 -4.85 4.18 -7.49
CA ASN A 34 -4.18 5.38 -8.02
C ASN A 34 -4.02 6.47 -6.97
N ARG A 35 -5.06 6.70 -6.18
CA ARG A 35 -5.02 7.72 -5.13
C ARG A 35 -3.96 7.40 -4.09
N ILE A 36 -3.89 6.15 -3.65
CA ILE A 36 -2.90 5.72 -2.66
C ILE A 36 -1.49 5.80 -3.25
N LYS A 37 -1.31 5.38 -4.50
CA LYS A 37 -0.02 5.44 -5.17
C LYS A 37 0.50 6.88 -5.26
N GLU A 38 -0.36 7.83 -5.63
CA GLU A 38 0.01 9.23 -5.69
C GLU A 38 0.40 9.78 -4.32
N LEU A 39 -0.34 9.39 -3.29
CA LEU A 39 -0.03 9.77 -1.92
C LEU A 39 1.37 9.29 -1.53
N LEU A 40 1.70 8.03 -1.83
CA LEU A 40 3.01 7.46 -1.49
C LEU A 40 4.13 8.14 -2.27
N LYS A 41 3.89 8.52 -3.53
CA LYS A 41 4.88 9.27 -4.31
C LYS A 41 5.18 10.62 -3.66
N ARG A 42 4.15 11.35 -3.24
CA ARG A 42 4.33 12.65 -2.59
C ARG A 42 5.11 12.54 -1.29
N LYS A 43 4.98 11.42 -0.59
CA LYS A 43 5.68 11.18 0.67
C LYS A 43 7.05 10.54 0.48
N GLY A 44 7.44 10.22 -0.76
CA GLY A 44 8.72 9.57 -1.02
C GLY A 44 8.79 8.13 -0.56
N LEU A 45 7.65 7.44 -0.50
CA LEU A 45 7.57 6.09 0.06
C LEU A 45 7.35 4.99 -0.98
N ILE A 46 7.36 5.32 -2.27
CA ILE A 46 7.12 4.30 -3.31
C ILE A 46 8.11 3.15 -3.22
N GLN A 47 9.39 3.45 -2.99
CA GLN A 47 10.40 2.40 -2.88
C GLN A 47 10.26 1.55 -1.63
N ASN A 48 9.53 2.06 -0.65
CA ASN A 48 9.27 1.35 0.61
C ASN A 48 7.97 0.56 0.59
N ALA A 49 7.28 0.54 -0.55
CA ALA A 49 5.97 -0.08 -0.68
C ALA A 49 6.02 -1.34 -1.54
N ARG A 50 5.18 -2.32 -1.19
CA ARG A 50 4.99 -3.54 -1.98
C ARG A 50 3.50 -3.75 -2.15
N TYR A 51 3.09 -4.09 -3.37
CA TYR A 51 1.70 -4.37 -3.70
C TYR A 51 1.49 -5.88 -3.78
N ILE A 52 0.46 -6.37 -3.10
CA ILE A 52 0.15 -7.80 -3.06
C ILE A 52 -1.31 -8.01 -3.45
N GLU A 53 -1.55 -8.78 -4.51
CA GLU A 53 -2.89 -9.20 -4.89
C GLU A 53 -3.24 -10.51 -4.21
N ARG A 54 -4.47 -10.62 -3.74
CA ARG A 54 -5.02 -11.85 -3.17
C ARG A 54 -4.09 -12.46 -2.11
N ALA A 55 -3.64 -11.60 -1.21
CA ALA A 55 -2.74 -12.02 -0.14
C ALA A 55 -3.31 -13.23 0.61
N THR A 56 -2.46 -14.20 0.91
CA THR A 56 -2.78 -15.47 1.58
C THR A 56 -3.61 -16.46 0.77
N MET A 57 -3.93 -16.15 -0.50
CA MET A 57 -4.62 -17.07 -1.41
C MET A 57 -3.60 -17.78 -2.30
N GLN A 58 -4.02 -18.93 -2.89
CA GLN A 58 -3.15 -19.67 -3.80
C GLN A 58 -2.72 -18.85 -5.01
N THR A 59 -3.52 -17.88 -5.40
CA THR A 59 -3.24 -17.01 -6.55
C THR A 59 -2.56 -15.70 -6.14
N GLN A 60 -1.98 -15.67 -4.95
CA GLN A 60 -1.28 -14.48 -4.47
C GLN A 60 -0.19 -14.04 -5.44
N LYS A 61 -0.11 -12.74 -5.68
CA LYS A 61 0.92 -12.13 -6.52
C LYS A 61 1.51 -10.93 -5.82
N ILE A 62 2.85 -10.84 -5.80
CA ILE A 62 3.57 -9.66 -5.33
C ILE A 62 4.08 -8.95 -6.57
N ILE A 63 3.62 -7.72 -6.79
CA ILE A 63 3.90 -6.96 -7.99
C ILE A 63 4.56 -5.64 -7.62
N ASP A 64 5.54 -5.21 -8.41
CA ASP A 64 6.13 -3.88 -8.28
C ASP A 64 5.01 -2.85 -8.43
N ILE A 65 4.88 -1.97 -7.44
CA ILE A 65 3.79 -1.00 -7.40
C ILE A 65 3.73 -0.11 -8.65
N GLU A 66 4.88 0.15 -9.29
CA GLU A 66 4.93 0.94 -10.51
C GLU A 66 4.38 0.19 -11.73
N LYS A 67 4.29 -1.14 -11.64
CA LYS A 67 3.82 -1.98 -12.75
C LYS A 67 2.38 -2.43 -12.62
N VAL A 68 1.71 -2.03 -11.54
CA VAL A 68 0.32 -2.43 -11.32
C VAL A 68 -0.61 -1.67 -12.26
N ASP A 69 -1.53 -2.41 -12.90
CA ASP A 69 -2.61 -1.82 -13.67
C ASP A 69 -3.73 -1.45 -12.71
N ALA A 70 -3.94 -0.16 -12.50
CA ALA A 70 -4.92 0.34 -11.55
C ALA A 70 -6.35 -0.09 -11.89
N LYS A 71 -6.65 -0.32 -13.17
CA LYS A 71 -7.99 -0.72 -13.61
C LYS A 71 -8.31 -2.16 -13.24
N SER A 72 -7.29 -3.00 -13.09
CA SER A 72 -7.48 -4.41 -12.78
C SER A 72 -7.14 -4.76 -11.34
N ALA A 73 -6.79 -3.78 -10.50
CA ALA A 73 -6.47 -4.04 -9.10
C ALA A 73 -7.69 -4.59 -8.37
N PRO A 74 -7.64 -5.82 -7.84
CA PRO A 74 -8.79 -6.39 -7.17
C PRO A 74 -9.01 -5.75 -5.80
N TYR A 75 -10.27 -5.84 -5.34
CA TYR A 75 -10.63 -5.31 -4.02
C TYR A 75 -9.77 -5.91 -2.90
N PHE A 76 -9.50 -7.22 -2.98
CA PHE A 76 -8.71 -7.92 -1.97
C PHE A 76 -7.20 -7.83 -2.25
N SER A 77 -6.73 -6.62 -2.48
CA SER A 77 -5.30 -6.36 -2.60
C SER A 77 -4.85 -5.48 -1.44
N MET A 78 -3.55 -5.45 -1.20
CA MET A 78 -2.98 -4.63 -0.13
C MET A 78 -1.67 -4.00 -0.56
N ILE A 79 -1.33 -2.91 0.10
CA ILE A 79 -0.01 -2.29 -0.05
C ILE A 79 0.65 -2.33 1.32
N LEU A 80 1.84 -2.95 1.39
CA LEU A 80 2.65 -2.98 2.59
C LEU A 80 3.72 -1.91 2.48
N ILE A 81 3.86 -1.09 3.52
CA ILE A 81 4.82 0.00 3.55
C ILE A 81 5.68 -0.14 4.80
N HIS A 82 7.01 -0.04 4.63
CA HIS A 82 7.92 0.11 5.74
C HIS A 82 8.56 1.49 5.67
N SER A 83 8.53 2.21 6.77
CA SER A 83 9.15 3.53 6.83
C SER A 83 10.66 3.45 6.90
N ARG A 84 11.22 2.29 7.25
CA ARG A 84 12.66 2.10 7.34
C ARG A 84 13.22 1.62 6.01
N GLU A 85 14.28 2.28 5.56
CA GLU A 85 14.86 2.08 4.24
C GLU A 85 15.30 0.65 3.96
N LYS A 86 15.75 -0.10 4.96
CA LYS A 86 16.30 -1.44 4.78
C LYS A 86 15.32 -2.57 5.09
N ALA A 87 14.05 -2.26 5.24
CA ALA A 87 13.06 -3.25 5.69
C ALA A 87 12.84 -4.39 4.70
N TRP A 88 13.16 -4.19 3.41
CA TRP A 88 12.93 -5.18 2.36
C TRP A 88 14.19 -5.94 1.92
N LEU A 89 15.29 -5.75 2.61
CA LEU A 89 16.56 -6.42 2.26
C LEU A 89 16.68 -7.85 2.83
#